data_915955df85863a35ebf9afea9804dcf5
#
_entry.id   915955df85863a35ebf9afea9804dcf5
#
_cell.length_a   1.000
_cell.length_b   1.000
_cell.length_c   1.000
_cell.angle_alpha   90.00
_cell.angle_beta   90.00
_cell.angle_gamma   90.00
#
_symmetry.space_group_name_H-M   'P 1'
#
loop_
_entity.id
_entity.type
_entity.pdbx_description
1 polymer ?
#
loop_
_entity_poly.entity_id
_entity_poly.type
_entity_poly.pdbx_seq_one_letter_code
_entity_poly.pdbx_strand_id
1 'polypeptide(L)'
;MMDFTRILMKYLKPSLLDSLVVMLSKLVYGDLTKYGIRRPTEGPFYMKRMYGKYPLLDVGTCKKIKSGEIQVLPAEILNIRGNDIIFKNGKSHPFDTIVFCTGFKRSTNLWLKGDDYLLNENGLAKPNNPNHWKGKNGLYCVGLLQRGFYGASTEAQNIANDIKSIM
;
A
#
# COMPACT_ATOMS: atom_id res chain seq x y z
N MET A 1 -3.41 -16.59 -10.79
CA MET A 1 -4.07 -15.26 -10.93
C MET A 1 -3.08 -14.12 -11.13
N MET A 2 -1.92 -14.06 -10.47
CA MET A 2 -0.91 -13.00 -10.68
C MET A 2 -0.32 -12.97 -12.09
N ASP A 3 -0.04 -14.12 -12.70
CA ASP A 3 0.55 -14.17 -14.05
C ASP A 3 -0.42 -13.71 -15.13
N PHE A 4 -1.70 -14.05 -15.02
CA PHE A 4 -2.75 -13.60 -15.94
C PHE A 4 -2.90 -12.08 -15.92
N THR A 5 -2.91 -11.46 -14.73
CA THR A 5 -2.99 -10.01 -14.58
C THR A 5 -1.76 -9.31 -15.16
N ARG A 6 -0.59 -9.93 -15.05
CA ARG A 6 0.68 -9.43 -15.59
C ARG A 6 0.70 -9.43 -17.12
N ILE A 7 0.13 -10.45 -17.74
CA ILE A 7 -0.03 -10.54 -19.20
C ILE A 7 -1.03 -9.50 -19.70
N LEU A 8 -2.20 -9.36 -19.01
CA LEU A 8 -3.19 -8.36 -19.38
C LEU A 8 -2.69 -6.92 -19.25
N MET A 9 -1.84 -6.62 -18.26
CA MET A 9 -1.21 -5.29 -18.12
C MET A 9 -0.38 -4.87 -19.33
N LYS A 10 0.08 -5.81 -20.14
CA LYS A 10 0.87 -5.53 -21.33
C LYS A 10 0.02 -5.05 -22.51
N TYR A 11 -1.27 -5.40 -22.52
CA TYR A 11 -2.16 -5.17 -23.65
C TYR A 11 -3.35 -4.25 -23.35
N LEU A 12 -3.73 -4.09 -22.07
CA LEU A 12 -4.89 -3.31 -21.68
C LEU A 12 -4.50 -2.01 -20.97
N LYS A 13 -5.29 -0.96 -21.22
CA LYS A 13 -5.17 0.30 -20.48
C LYS A 13 -5.45 0.04 -18.98
N PRO A 14 -4.71 0.67 -18.07
CA PRO A 14 -4.88 0.48 -16.61
C PRO A 14 -6.32 0.69 -16.12
N SER A 15 -7.05 1.63 -16.71
CA SER A 15 -8.45 1.91 -16.35
C SER A 15 -9.41 0.77 -16.68
N LEU A 16 -9.22 0.12 -17.83
CA LEU A 16 -10.02 -1.05 -18.21
C LEU A 16 -9.72 -2.24 -17.30
N LEU A 17 -8.45 -2.41 -16.97
CA LEU A 17 -8.02 -3.46 -16.05
C LEU A 17 -8.58 -3.24 -14.63
N ASP A 18 -8.62 -1.99 -14.17
CA ASP A 18 -9.25 -1.62 -12.91
C ASP A 18 -10.73 -2.00 -12.88
N SER A 19 -11.48 -1.64 -13.94
CA SER A 19 -12.90 -1.95 -14.06
C SER A 19 -13.15 -3.47 -14.07
N LEU A 20 -12.34 -4.22 -14.80
CA LEU A 20 -12.43 -5.67 -14.87
C LEU A 20 -12.18 -6.33 -13.50
N VAL A 21 -11.12 -5.91 -12.81
CA VAL A 21 -10.76 -6.44 -11.49
C VAL A 21 -11.85 -6.12 -10.45
N VAL A 22 -12.40 -4.91 -10.47
CA VAL A 22 -13.51 -4.51 -9.59
C VAL A 22 -14.75 -5.35 -9.88
N MET A 23 -15.10 -5.57 -11.15
CA MET A 23 -16.22 -6.40 -11.54
C MET A 23 -16.05 -7.87 -11.06
N LEU A 24 -14.90 -8.48 -11.35
CA LEU A 24 -14.58 -9.84 -10.89
C LEU A 24 -14.59 -9.95 -9.36
N SER A 25 -14.05 -8.95 -8.66
CA SER A 25 -14.09 -8.90 -7.20
C SER A 25 -15.52 -8.83 -6.66
N LYS A 26 -16.44 -8.12 -7.33
CA LYS A 26 -17.87 -8.11 -6.95
C LYS A 26 -18.53 -9.45 -7.15
N LEU A 27 -18.21 -10.15 -8.25
CA LEU A 27 -18.76 -11.49 -8.52
C LEU A 27 -18.27 -12.53 -7.52
N VAL A 28 -16.97 -12.51 -7.20
CA VAL A 28 -16.37 -13.52 -6.30
C VAL A 28 -16.74 -13.28 -4.84
N TYR A 29 -16.63 -12.03 -4.37
CA TYR A 29 -16.81 -11.70 -2.96
C TYR A 29 -18.20 -11.17 -2.62
N GLY A 30 -18.98 -10.74 -3.61
CA GLY A 30 -20.30 -10.14 -3.40
C GLY A 30 -20.24 -8.82 -2.65
N ASP A 31 -21.32 -8.48 -1.97
CA ASP A 31 -21.42 -7.31 -1.13
C ASP A 31 -20.85 -7.59 0.27
N LEU A 32 -19.76 -6.92 0.61
CA LEU A 32 -19.09 -7.02 1.91
C LEU A 32 -19.47 -5.88 2.87
N THR A 33 -20.29 -4.91 2.42
CA THR A 33 -20.69 -3.76 3.27
C THR A 33 -21.50 -4.19 4.48
N LYS A 34 -22.32 -5.22 4.34
CA LYS A 34 -23.09 -5.82 5.44
C LYS A 34 -22.21 -6.44 6.54
N TYR A 35 -20.93 -6.69 6.24
CA TYR A 35 -19.94 -7.16 7.21
C TYR A 35 -19.00 -6.05 7.69
N GLY A 36 -19.32 -4.77 7.42
CA GLY A 36 -18.51 -3.62 7.84
C GLY A 36 -17.33 -3.29 6.92
N ILE A 37 -17.16 -3.98 5.80
CA ILE A 37 -16.06 -3.73 4.84
C ILE A 37 -16.58 -2.91 3.66
N ARG A 38 -16.11 -1.67 3.57
CA ARG A 38 -16.41 -0.78 2.43
C ARG A 38 -15.37 -0.98 1.33
N ARG A 39 -15.83 -1.33 0.14
CA ARG A 39 -14.96 -1.38 -1.05
C ARG A 39 -14.71 0.04 -1.54
N PRO A 40 -13.44 0.38 -1.90
CA PRO A 40 -13.17 1.61 -2.61
C PRO A 40 -13.93 1.71 -3.92
N THR A 41 -14.27 2.93 -4.35
CA THR A 41 -14.91 3.20 -5.64
C THR A 41 -13.95 2.99 -6.80
N GLU A 42 -12.69 3.34 -6.56
CA GLU A 42 -11.60 3.23 -7.54
C GLU A 42 -11.01 1.81 -7.55
N GLY A 43 -10.44 1.47 -8.69
CA GLY A 43 -9.78 0.18 -8.87
C GLY A 43 -8.40 0.09 -8.20
N PRO A 44 -7.88 -1.14 -8.03
CA PRO A 44 -6.66 -1.39 -7.27
C PRO A 44 -5.40 -0.75 -7.87
N PHE A 45 -5.31 -0.61 -9.19
CA PHE A 45 -4.16 0.02 -9.86
C PHE A 45 -4.18 1.54 -9.68
N TYR A 46 -5.37 2.15 -9.72
CA TYR A 46 -5.55 3.56 -9.40
C TYR A 46 -5.20 3.83 -7.95
N MET A 47 -5.73 3.04 -7.00
CA MET A 47 -5.45 3.16 -5.57
C MET A 47 -3.96 3.03 -5.25
N LYS A 48 -3.27 2.09 -5.92
CA LYS A 48 -1.82 1.93 -5.78
C LYS A 48 -1.06 3.15 -6.29
N ARG A 49 -1.44 3.69 -7.45
CA ARG A 49 -0.74 4.81 -8.09
C ARG A 49 -0.93 6.12 -7.33
N MET A 50 -2.17 6.40 -6.90
CA MET A 50 -2.52 7.69 -6.29
C MET A 50 -2.26 7.73 -4.78
N TYR A 51 -2.47 6.60 -4.09
CA TYR A 51 -2.44 6.57 -2.62
C TYR A 51 -1.42 5.59 -2.05
N GLY A 52 -0.65 4.89 -2.90
CA GLY A 52 0.29 3.86 -2.46
C GLY A 52 -0.38 2.66 -1.78
N LYS A 53 -1.70 2.50 -1.93
CA LYS A 53 -2.47 1.40 -1.31
C LYS A 53 -2.45 0.18 -2.23
N TYR A 54 -1.94 -0.92 -1.71
CA TYR A 54 -1.86 -2.17 -2.45
C TYR A 54 -3.13 -3.01 -2.25
N PRO A 55 -3.61 -3.69 -3.29
CA PRO A 55 -4.70 -4.65 -3.13
C PRO A 55 -4.24 -5.79 -2.23
N LEU A 56 -5.11 -6.17 -1.30
CA LEU A 56 -4.88 -7.34 -0.47
C LEU A 56 -5.34 -8.60 -1.22
N LEU A 57 -4.52 -9.65 -1.14
CA LEU A 57 -4.91 -10.98 -1.62
C LEU A 57 -5.65 -11.68 -0.48
N ASP A 58 -6.90 -12.08 -0.77
CA ASP A 58 -7.66 -12.89 0.17
C ASP A 58 -7.21 -14.35 0.14
N VAL A 59 -6.83 -14.87 1.29
CA VAL A 59 -6.41 -16.27 1.49
C VAL A 59 -7.44 -16.99 2.39
N GLY A 60 -8.72 -16.66 2.24
CA GLY A 60 -9.82 -17.25 2.99
C GLY A 60 -10.42 -16.38 4.10
N THR A 61 -9.88 -15.19 4.34
CA THR A 61 -10.38 -14.24 5.35
C THR A 61 -11.84 -13.85 5.07
N CYS A 62 -12.19 -13.57 3.82
CA CYS A 62 -13.57 -13.25 3.43
C CYS A 62 -14.56 -14.37 3.77
N LYS A 63 -14.14 -15.64 3.64
CA LYS A 63 -14.97 -16.79 4.03
C LYS A 63 -15.24 -16.79 5.53
N LYS A 64 -14.22 -16.57 6.34
CA LYS A 64 -14.31 -16.49 7.82
C LYS A 64 -15.15 -15.31 8.29
N ILE A 65 -15.07 -14.16 7.62
CA ILE A 65 -15.93 -13.01 7.90
C ILE A 65 -17.39 -13.33 7.57
N LYS A 66 -17.65 -13.98 6.44
CA LYS A 66 -19.01 -14.36 6.03
C LYS A 66 -19.62 -15.43 6.95
N SER A 67 -18.81 -16.32 7.52
CA SER A 67 -19.27 -17.32 8.50
C SER A 67 -19.45 -16.77 9.91
N GLY A 68 -19.04 -15.53 10.18
CA GLY A 68 -19.09 -14.91 11.50
C GLY A 68 -17.93 -15.29 12.43
N GLU A 69 -16.97 -16.10 11.97
CA GLU A 69 -15.76 -16.45 12.73
C GLU A 69 -14.89 -15.22 12.97
N ILE A 70 -14.86 -14.29 12.03
CA ILE A 70 -14.20 -12.98 12.17
C ILE A 70 -15.25 -11.88 12.08
N GLN A 71 -15.32 -11.05 13.12
CA GLN A 71 -16.17 -9.85 13.12
C GLN A 71 -15.36 -8.61 12.75
N VAL A 72 -15.88 -7.82 11.83
CA VAL A 72 -15.30 -6.53 11.46
C VAL A 72 -16.05 -5.43 12.17
N LEU A 73 -15.36 -4.70 13.05
CA LEU A 73 -15.94 -3.57 13.76
C LEU A 73 -15.46 -2.27 13.09
N PRO A 74 -16.32 -1.55 12.36
CA PRO A 74 -15.98 -0.27 11.74
C PRO A 74 -15.99 0.86 12.78
N ALA A 75 -15.16 0.73 13.81
CA ALA A 75 -15.09 1.65 14.92
C ALA A 75 -13.63 2.01 15.23
N GLU A 76 -13.40 3.30 15.53
CA GLU A 76 -12.07 3.74 15.95
C GLU A 76 -11.85 3.45 17.43
N ILE A 77 -10.67 2.95 17.75
CA ILE A 77 -10.25 2.74 19.15
C ILE A 77 -9.99 4.10 19.78
N LEU A 78 -10.63 4.36 20.91
CA LEU A 78 -10.40 5.54 21.72
C LEU A 78 -9.30 5.32 22.76
N ASN A 79 -9.38 4.19 23.47
CA ASN A 79 -8.47 3.86 24.57
C ASN A 79 -8.46 2.34 24.82
N ILE A 80 -7.44 1.88 25.53
CA ILE A 80 -7.31 0.52 26.03
C ILE A 80 -7.12 0.60 27.54
N ARG A 81 -7.98 -0.06 28.31
CA ARG A 81 -7.90 -0.13 29.77
C ARG A 81 -7.94 -1.58 30.23
N GLY A 82 -6.82 -2.08 30.75
CA GLY A 82 -6.71 -3.51 31.06
C GLY A 82 -6.98 -4.35 29.83
N ASN A 83 -7.96 -5.23 29.89
CA ASN A 83 -8.36 -6.10 28.79
C ASN A 83 -9.43 -5.47 27.89
N ASP A 84 -9.96 -4.30 28.25
CA ASP A 84 -11.04 -3.67 27.53
C ASP A 84 -10.55 -2.70 26.48
N ILE A 85 -11.05 -2.84 25.25
CA ILE A 85 -10.91 -1.84 24.20
C ILE A 85 -12.15 -0.95 24.17
N ILE A 86 -11.94 0.34 24.40
CA ILE A 86 -12.97 1.38 24.36
C ILE A 86 -12.96 2.03 23.00
N PHE A 87 -14.08 2.01 22.30
CA PHE A 87 -14.25 2.63 20.98
C PHE A 87 -14.84 4.04 21.08
N LYS A 88 -14.57 4.89 20.07
CA LYS A 88 -15.11 6.25 20.00
C LYS A 88 -16.65 6.32 19.98
N ASN A 89 -17.31 5.24 19.61
CA ASN A 89 -18.79 5.14 19.66
C ASN A 89 -19.34 4.84 21.06
N GLY A 90 -18.49 4.84 22.10
CA GLY A 90 -18.85 4.58 23.50
C GLY A 90 -18.99 3.11 23.87
N LYS A 91 -18.82 2.17 22.94
CA LYS A 91 -18.85 0.74 23.24
C LYS A 91 -17.50 0.28 23.78
N SER A 92 -17.53 -0.74 24.65
CA SER A 92 -16.34 -1.42 25.17
C SER A 92 -16.48 -2.93 24.96
N HIS A 93 -15.38 -3.57 24.60
CA HIS A 93 -15.32 -5.02 24.45
C HIS A 93 -14.03 -5.55 25.07
N PRO A 94 -14.08 -6.65 25.86
CA PRO A 94 -12.89 -7.32 26.39
C PRO A 94 -12.21 -8.14 25.30
N PHE A 95 -10.88 -8.18 25.35
CA PHE A 95 -10.04 -8.98 24.47
C PHE A 95 -8.88 -9.60 25.26
N ASP A 96 -8.57 -10.85 24.98
CA ASP A 96 -7.44 -11.56 25.60
C ASP A 96 -6.11 -11.17 24.95
N THR A 97 -6.13 -10.82 23.66
CA THR A 97 -4.93 -10.48 22.88
C THR A 97 -5.23 -9.41 21.86
N ILE A 98 -4.29 -8.49 21.67
CA ILE A 98 -4.33 -7.45 20.65
C ILE A 98 -3.13 -7.62 19.74
N VAL A 99 -3.38 -7.71 18.41
CA VAL A 99 -2.33 -7.77 17.40
C VAL A 99 -2.39 -6.52 16.54
N PHE A 100 -1.32 -5.71 16.58
CA PHE A 100 -1.23 -4.49 15.79
C PHE A 100 -0.66 -4.77 14.40
N CYS A 101 -1.49 -4.63 13.37
CA CYS A 101 -1.12 -4.77 11.96
C CYS A 101 -1.29 -3.43 11.22
N THR A 102 -0.79 -2.35 11.80
CA THR A 102 -1.01 -0.96 11.35
C THR A 102 -0.04 -0.50 10.26
N GLY A 103 0.88 -1.37 9.84
CA GLY A 103 1.92 -1.07 8.87
C GLY A 103 3.11 -0.30 9.47
N PHE A 104 4.01 0.13 8.60
CA PHE A 104 5.23 0.83 8.98
C PHE A 104 5.17 2.31 8.58
N LYS A 105 5.68 3.18 9.44
CA LYS A 105 6.01 4.56 9.08
C LYS A 105 7.43 4.59 8.53
N ARG A 106 7.66 5.33 7.44
CA ARG A 106 9.01 5.51 6.90
C ARG A 106 9.87 6.29 7.89
N SER A 107 11.11 5.86 8.03
CA SER A 107 12.10 6.47 8.93
C SER A 107 13.27 7.13 8.20
N THR A 108 13.22 7.21 6.86
CA THR A 108 14.32 7.75 6.05
C THR A 108 14.72 9.16 6.48
N ASN A 109 13.74 10.02 6.77
CA ASN A 109 13.98 11.39 7.22
C ASN A 109 14.58 11.48 8.64
N LEU A 110 14.60 10.39 9.41
CA LEU A 110 15.20 10.39 10.75
C LEU A 110 16.73 10.31 10.70
N TRP A 111 17.27 9.57 9.75
CA TRP A 111 18.71 9.32 9.62
C TRP A 111 19.35 10.04 8.43
N LEU A 112 18.63 10.22 7.30
CA LEU A 112 19.12 10.98 6.16
C LEU A 112 18.89 12.47 6.40
N LYS A 113 19.94 13.19 6.75
CA LYS A 113 19.90 14.63 7.02
C LYS A 113 20.38 15.44 5.81
N GLY A 114 19.79 16.63 5.63
CA GLY A 114 20.25 17.60 4.63
C GLY A 114 19.89 17.28 3.19
N ASP A 115 19.00 16.32 2.93
CA ASP A 115 18.55 16.00 1.58
C ASP A 115 17.08 16.42 1.33
N ASP A 116 16.84 17.73 1.48
CA ASP A 116 15.57 18.36 1.09
C ASP A 116 15.31 18.29 -0.43
N TYR A 117 16.32 17.88 -1.19
CA TYR A 117 16.24 17.79 -2.64
C TYR A 117 15.51 16.51 -3.09
N LEU A 118 15.83 15.36 -2.50
CA LEU A 118 15.38 14.05 -2.96
C LEU A 118 14.05 13.64 -2.36
N LEU A 119 13.89 13.84 -1.05
CA LEU A 119 12.75 13.33 -0.29
C LEU A 119 11.77 14.44 0.09
N ASN A 120 10.49 14.09 0.15
CA ASN A 120 9.46 14.91 0.78
C ASN A 120 9.40 14.63 2.29
N GLU A 121 8.55 15.35 3.01
CA GLU A 121 8.32 15.21 4.45
C GLU A 121 7.90 13.79 4.90
N ASN A 122 7.34 13.00 3.99
CA ASN A 122 6.92 11.62 4.24
C ASN A 122 8.01 10.59 3.91
N GLY A 123 9.24 11.01 3.58
CA GLY A 123 10.34 10.12 3.20
C GLY A 123 10.14 9.43 1.84
N LEU A 124 9.38 10.05 0.94
CA LEU A 124 9.17 9.63 -0.44
C LEU A 124 9.90 10.53 -1.40
N ALA A 125 10.17 10.03 -2.62
CA ALA A 125 10.67 10.88 -3.70
C ALA A 125 9.71 12.04 -3.97
N LYS A 126 10.26 13.22 -4.21
CA LYS A 126 9.48 14.37 -4.65
C LYS A 126 8.90 14.11 -6.04
N PRO A 127 7.60 14.40 -6.28
CA PRO A 127 6.91 14.04 -7.53
C PRO A 127 7.55 14.65 -8.79
N ASN A 128 8.16 15.81 -8.66
CA ASN A 128 8.69 16.58 -9.78
C ASN A 128 10.19 16.33 -10.05
N ASN A 129 10.80 15.35 -9.39
CA ASN A 129 12.19 15.01 -9.62
C ASN A 129 12.29 13.83 -10.61
N PRO A 130 12.65 14.03 -11.88
CA PRO A 130 12.77 12.96 -12.87
C PRO A 130 13.83 11.94 -12.49
N ASN A 131 14.88 12.37 -11.78
CA ASN A 131 15.99 11.55 -11.31
C ASN A 131 15.90 11.32 -9.80
N HIS A 132 14.70 10.93 -9.32
CA HIS A 132 14.42 10.71 -7.90
C HIS A 132 15.31 9.66 -7.22
N TRP A 133 16.10 8.93 -7.99
CA TRP A 133 17.10 7.96 -7.51
C TRP A 133 18.48 8.60 -7.28
N LYS A 134 18.72 9.87 -7.74
CA LYS A 134 19.99 10.58 -7.63
C LYS A 134 19.85 11.79 -6.70
N GLY A 135 20.53 11.74 -5.58
CA GLY A 135 20.70 12.85 -4.65
C GLY A 135 21.94 13.71 -4.97
N LYS A 136 22.34 14.53 -4.02
CA LYS A 136 23.57 15.34 -4.11
C LYS A 136 24.77 14.56 -3.55
N ASN A 137 25.98 14.99 -3.90
CA ASN A 137 27.25 14.51 -3.30
C ASN A 137 27.42 12.97 -3.36
N GLY A 138 27.05 12.35 -4.47
CA GLY A 138 27.19 10.90 -4.65
C GLY A 138 26.18 10.05 -3.90
N LEU A 139 25.10 10.63 -3.37
CA LEU A 139 24.02 9.89 -2.76
C LEU A 139 23.11 9.30 -3.85
N TYR A 140 22.83 8.00 -3.74
CA TYR A 140 21.87 7.30 -4.59
C TYR A 140 20.85 6.55 -3.74
N CYS A 141 19.60 6.48 -4.22
CA CYS A 141 18.51 5.80 -3.53
C CYS A 141 17.72 4.92 -4.50
N VAL A 142 17.43 3.68 -4.10
CA VAL A 142 16.61 2.72 -4.83
C VAL A 142 15.30 2.46 -4.10
N GLY A 143 14.20 2.28 -4.85
CA GLY A 143 12.89 1.92 -4.30
C GLY A 143 11.99 3.12 -4.01
N LEU A 144 12.41 4.34 -4.32
CA LEU A 144 11.62 5.54 -4.06
C LEU A 144 10.39 5.68 -4.97
N LEU A 145 10.42 5.09 -6.18
CA LEU A 145 9.29 5.07 -7.12
C LEU A 145 8.10 4.22 -6.67
N GLN A 146 8.25 3.38 -5.66
CA GLN A 146 7.19 2.48 -5.16
C GLN A 146 6.59 1.55 -6.24
N ARG A 147 7.32 1.24 -7.30
CA ARG A 147 6.91 0.32 -8.37
C ARG A 147 7.32 -1.14 -8.09
N GLY A 148 7.58 -1.48 -6.83
CA GLY A 148 8.05 -2.81 -6.43
C GLY A 148 9.42 -3.15 -7.01
N PHE A 149 9.72 -4.45 -7.13
CA PHE A 149 11.01 -4.93 -7.65
C PHE A 149 11.34 -4.44 -9.07
N TYR A 150 10.33 -4.27 -9.92
CA TYR A 150 10.54 -3.75 -11.27
C TYR A 150 11.05 -2.30 -11.25
N GLY A 151 10.47 -1.46 -10.40
CA GLY A 151 10.94 -0.08 -10.22
C GLY A 151 12.34 -0.04 -9.65
N ALA A 152 12.63 -0.84 -8.64
CA ALA A 152 13.96 -0.92 -8.04
C ALA A 152 15.04 -1.40 -9.04
N SER A 153 14.70 -2.37 -9.91
CA SER A 153 15.61 -2.83 -10.97
C SER A 153 15.93 -1.71 -11.97
N THR A 154 14.93 -0.94 -12.39
CA THR A 154 15.12 0.19 -13.32
C THR A 154 15.96 1.29 -12.69
N GLU A 155 15.70 1.64 -11.43
CA GLU A 155 16.48 2.64 -10.71
C GLU A 155 17.92 2.19 -10.50
N ALA A 156 18.15 0.93 -10.15
CA ALA A 156 19.50 0.36 -10.01
C ALA A 156 20.29 0.43 -11.33
N GLN A 157 19.65 0.15 -12.47
CA GLN A 157 20.29 0.27 -13.78
C GLN A 157 20.63 1.73 -14.11
N ASN A 158 19.73 2.69 -13.80
CA ASN A 158 20.00 4.10 -13.99
C ASN A 158 21.18 4.58 -13.13
N ILE A 159 21.26 4.15 -11.88
CA ILE A 159 22.36 4.46 -10.97
C ILE A 159 23.66 3.90 -11.50
N ALA A 160 23.69 2.63 -11.94
CA ALA A 160 24.88 2.02 -12.50
C ALA A 160 25.40 2.77 -13.75
N ASN A 161 24.49 3.18 -14.62
CA ASN A 161 24.82 3.96 -15.81
C ASN A 161 25.35 5.36 -15.46
N ASP A 162 24.76 6.02 -14.48
CA ASP A 162 25.20 7.34 -14.01
C ASP A 162 26.60 7.26 -13.38
N ILE A 163 26.85 6.29 -12.51
CA ILE A 163 28.18 6.08 -11.92
C ILE A 163 29.23 5.83 -13.00
N LYS A 164 28.91 4.96 -13.97
CA LYS A 164 29.83 4.68 -15.11
C LYS A 164 30.14 5.93 -15.94
N SER A 165 29.20 6.88 -16.03
CA SER A 165 29.42 8.11 -16.79
C SER A 165 30.31 9.14 -16.09
N ILE A 166 30.53 8.98 -14.79
CA ILE A 166 31.35 9.90 -13.95
C ILE A 166 32.78 9.37 -13.77
N MET A 167 32.95 8.06 -13.95
CA MET A 167 34.29 7.40 -13.92
C MET A 167 35.04 7.58 -15.24
#